data_7210c3062ec92fb1105c863056653f83
#
_entry.id   7210c3062ec92fb1105c863056653f83
#
_cell.length_a   1.000
_cell.length_b   1.000
_cell.length_c   1.000
_cell.angle_alpha   90.00
_cell.angle_beta   90.00
_cell.angle_gamma   90.00
#
_symmetry.space_group_name_H-M   'P 1'
#
loop_
_entity.id
_entity.type
_entity.pdbx_description
1 polymer ?
#
loop_
_entity_poly.entity_id
_entity_poly.type
_entity_poly.pdbx_seq_one_letter_code
_entity_poly.pdbx_strand_id
1 'polypeptide(L)'
;MTTDVSTAGRHPRAGRIVLLAGLGLVAVAALVLVMTGNTGVRYSADHDGTVPMWSRWIPALAAIALIRLIPPAPDPRWSDPVAPYREAVPLLLAGIAFAAVMPLLGGEPAYTVLKLALLLGVPLVVFLAARRRPPRWRPGPAPADAAHRWGPALPVAVWLVLSYATPLAVPASDWGRTVTPVELIVTLLVAFSVNALLEEVFYRRWLQTRWESLLGRWPAIVLASLVWAVWHVAIQGSGRPGIDLAAVLVNHGVIGLFLGYLWSRYRRMWPLLVVHGAVNAMPVLLGL
;
A
#
# COMPACT_ATOMS: atom_id res chain seq x y z
N MET A 1 -13.86 -31.49 -3.01
CA MET A 1 -14.54 -30.36 -2.37
C MET A 1 -13.75 -30.03 -1.11
N THR A 2 -12.60 -29.37 -1.25
CA THR A 2 -11.72 -29.01 -0.13
C THR A 2 -12.22 -27.69 0.43
N THR A 3 -12.81 -27.74 1.60
CA THR A 3 -13.25 -26.58 2.38
C THR A 3 -12.08 -25.63 2.62
N ASP A 4 -12.24 -24.43 2.14
CA ASP A 4 -11.31 -23.28 2.26
C ASP A 4 -11.28 -22.78 3.73
N VAL A 5 -10.67 -23.56 4.62
CA VAL A 5 -10.65 -23.32 6.09
C VAL A 5 -9.61 -22.26 6.50
N SER A 6 -8.76 -21.80 5.56
CA SER A 6 -7.54 -21.06 5.93
C SER A 6 -7.62 -19.52 5.78
N THR A 7 -8.75 -18.96 5.34
CA THR A 7 -8.88 -17.51 5.13
C THR A 7 -9.55 -16.73 6.27
N ALA A 8 -10.14 -17.43 7.23
CA ALA A 8 -10.83 -16.80 8.37
C ALA A 8 -9.82 -16.45 9.47
N GLY A 9 -9.74 -15.15 9.81
CA GLY A 9 -8.99 -14.69 10.98
C GLY A 9 -9.64 -15.12 12.29
N ARG A 10 -8.97 -14.90 13.42
CA ARG A 10 -9.46 -15.22 14.77
C ARG A 10 -10.78 -14.50 15.12
N HIS A 11 -11.03 -13.35 14.52
CA HIS A 11 -12.22 -12.52 14.77
C HIS A 11 -13.02 -12.27 13.48
N PRO A 12 -13.74 -13.28 12.96
CA PRO A 12 -14.39 -13.18 11.65
C PRO A 12 -15.50 -12.11 11.60
N ARG A 13 -16.19 -11.86 12.72
CA ARG A 13 -17.19 -10.79 12.79
C ARG A 13 -16.55 -9.40 12.67
N ALA A 14 -15.51 -9.13 13.44
CA ALA A 14 -14.75 -7.88 13.34
C ALA A 14 -14.13 -7.73 11.94
N GLY A 15 -13.60 -8.81 11.38
CA GLY A 15 -13.09 -8.83 10.02
C GLY A 15 -14.14 -8.42 8.99
N ARG A 16 -15.36 -8.96 9.05
CA ARG A 16 -16.46 -8.54 8.16
C ARG A 16 -16.80 -7.07 8.29
N ILE A 17 -16.87 -6.56 9.52
CA ILE A 17 -17.14 -5.13 9.76
C ILE A 17 -16.08 -4.28 9.12
N VAL A 18 -14.79 -4.57 9.35
CA VAL A 18 -13.66 -3.83 8.76
C VAL A 18 -13.70 -3.88 7.24
N LEU A 19 -13.95 -5.05 6.66
CA LEU A 19 -14.05 -5.23 5.20
C LEU A 19 -15.18 -4.39 4.61
N LEU A 20 -16.39 -4.55 5.12
CA LEU A 20 -17.58 -3.87 4.58
C LEU A 20 -17.53 -2.36 4.80
N ALA A 21 -17.09 -1.92 6.00
CA ALA A 21 -16.93 -0.51 6.29
C ALA A 21 -15.83 0.13 5.42
N GLY A 22 -14.70 -0.55 5.23
CA GLY A 22 -13.61 -0.03 4.43
C GLY A 22 -13.93 0.03 2.93
N LEU A 23 -14.53 -1.01 2.36
CA LEU A 23 -14.98 -0.98 0.96
C LEU A 23 -16.11 0.02 0.77
N GLY A 24 -17.03 0.12 1.73
CA GLY A 24 -18.10 1.13 1.73
C GLY A 24 -17.54 2.55 1.74
N LEU A 25 -16.50 2.80 2.54
CA LEU A 25 -15.83 4.10 2.58
C LEU A 25 -15.22 4.47 1.22
N VAL A 26 -14.54 3.53 0.54
CA VAL A 26 -13.99 3.76 -0.81
C VAL A 26 -15.12 4.01 -1.82
N ALA A 27 -16.22 3.25 -1.75
CA ALA A 27 -17.37 3.43 -2.64
C ALA A 27 -18.07 4.80 -2.43
N VAL A 28 -18.25 5.21 -1.17
CA VAL A 28 -18.78 6.54 -0.83
C VAL A 28 -17.85 7.64 -1.30
N ALA A 29 -16.53 7.49 -1.10
CA ALA A 29 -15.53 8.43 -1.59
C ALA A 29 -15.61 8.60 -3.12
N ALA A 30 -15.71 7.49 -3.86
CA ALA A 30 -15.90 7.53 -5.32
C ALA A 30 -17.20 8.24 -5.70
N LEU A 31 -18.31 7.95 -5.03
CA LEU A 31 -19.60 8.60 -5.27
C LEU A 31 -19.51 10.11 -5.02
N VAL A 32 -18.89 10.52 -3.91
CA VAL A 32 -18.67 11.95 -3.59
C VAL A 32 -17.91 12.65 -4.71
N LEU A 33 -16.82 12.06 -5.22
CA LEU A 33 -16.05 12.65 -6.31
C LEU A 33 -16.87 12.78 -7.60
N VAL A 34 -17.67 11.76 -7.93
CA VAL A 34 -18.57 11.81 -9.10
C VAL A 34 -19.64 12.89 -8.94
N MET A 35 -20.35 12.90 -7.80
CA MET A 35 -21.43 13.84 -7.55
C MET A 35 -20.97 15.29 -7.47
N THR A 36 -19.73 15.53 -7.08
CA THR A 36 -19.14 16.87 -6.99
C THR A 36 -18.35 17.28 -8.23
N GLY A 37 -18.29 16.42 -9.27
CA GLY A 37 -17.53 16.68 -10.49
C GLY A 37 -16.00 16.64 -10.31
N ASN A 38 -15.49 16.12 -9.16
CA ASN A 38 -14.06 16.08 -8.86
C ASN A 38 -13.45 14.69 -9.15
N THR A 39 -13.70 14.13 -10.34
CA THR A 39 -13.23 12.80 -10.73
C THR A 39 -11.73 12.73 -11.06
N GLY A 40 -11.05 13.87 -11.18
CA GLY A 40 -9.61 13.95 -11.33
C GLY A 40 -8.91 13.76 -10.00
N VAL A 41 -7.95 12.83 -9.94
CA VAL A 41 -7.11 12.57 -8.76
C VAL A 41 -5.65 12.91 -9.06
N ARG A 42 -4.95 13.52 -8.10
CA ARG A 42 -3.51 13.79 -8.23
C ARG A 42 -2.76 12.48 -8.25
N TYR A 43 -1.83 12.34 -9.19
CA TYR A 43 -1.01 11.13 -9.35
C TYR A 43 0.39 11.28 -8.78
N SER A 44 0.82 12.49 -8.43
CA SER A 44 2.09 12.82 -7.78
C SER A 44 1.87 13.87 -6.69
N ALA A 45 2.79 13.95 -5.74
CA ALA A 45 2.87 15.04 -4.77
C ALA A 45 3.63 16.27 -5.33
N ASP A 46 4.43 16.07 -6.38
CA ASP A 46 5.38 17.07 -6.89
C ASP A 46 4.75 18.06 -7.87
N HIS A 47 3.54 17.81 -8.34
CA HIS A 47 2.81 18.71 -9.23
C HIS A 47 1.28 18.55 -9.12
N ASP A 48 0.55 19.58 -9.56
CA ASP A 48 -0.90 19.68 -9.45
C ASP A 48 -1.68 18.92 -10.55
N GLY A 49 -0.97 18.18 -11.41
CA GLY A 49 -1.58 17.38 -12.46
C GLY A 49 -2.53 16.33 -11.92
N THR A 50 -3.69 16.19 -12.55
CA THR A 50 -4.69 15.17 -12.22
C THR A 50 -4.94 14.24 -13.40
N VAL A 51 -5.32 13.01 -13.07
CA VAL A 51 -5.80 12.02 -14.04
C VAL A 51 -7.17 11.51 -13.59
N PRO A 52 -8.03 11.04 -14.51
CA PRO A 52 -9.30 10.45 -14.13
C PRO A 52 -9.07 9.27 -13.17
N MET A 53 -9.85 9.17 -12.08
CA MET A 53 -9.68 8.13 -11.07
C MET A 53 -9.72 6.70 -11.63
N TRP A 54 -10.51 6.46 -12.69
CA TRP A 54 -10.58 5.14 -13.33
C TRP A 54 -9.28 4.74 -14.04
N SER A 55 -8.46 5.70 -14.49
CA SER A 55 -7.14 5.38 -15.06
C SER A 55 -6.19 4.76 -14.00
N ARG A 56 -6.45 5.01 -12.72
CA ARG A 56 -5.73 4.40 -11.60
C ARG A 56 -6.36 3.05 -11.18
N TRP A 57 -7.67 2.91 -11.34
CA TRP A 57 -8.40 1.71 -10.94
C TRP A 57 -8.22 0.56 -11.93
N ILE A 58 -8.34 0.84 -13.23
CA ILE A 58 -8.30 -0.21 -14.26
C ILE A 58 -7.02 -1.03 -14.17
N PRO A 59 -5.79 -0.46 -14.13
CA PRO A 59 -4.57 -1.23 -13.97
C PRO A 59 -4.55 -2.07 -12.69
N ALA A 60 -4.94 -1.48 -11.56
CA ALA A 60 -4.94 -2.16 -10.26
C ALA A 60 -5.94 -3.33 -10.21
N LEU A 61 -7.17 -3.12 -10.70
CA LEU A 61 -8.23 -4.14 -10.72
C LEU A 61 -7.92 -5.24 -11.72
N ALA A 62 -7.37 -4.92 -12.90
CA ALA A 62 -6.92 -5.90 -13.88
C ALA A 62 -5.82 -6.81 -13.28
N ALA A 63 -4.84 -6.22 -12.58
CA ALA A 63 -3.80 -6.97 -11.92
C ALA A 63 -4.35 -7.85 -10.77
N ILE A 64 -5.29 -7.34 -9.95
CA ILE A 64 -5.98 -8.13 -8.92
C ILE A 64 -6.73 -9.32 -9.55
N ALA A 65 -7.44 -9.09 -10.66
CA ALA A 65 -8.15 -10.15 -11.39
C ALA A 65 -7.18 -11.23 -11.90
N LEU A 66 -6.04 -10.83 -12.47
CA LEU A 66 -5.01 -11.77 -12.91
C LEU A 66 -4.44 -12.60 -11.75
N ILE A 67 -4.14 -11.98 -10.61
CA ILE A 67 -3.69 -12.71 -9.41
C ILE A 67 -4.74 -13.75 -8.99
N ARG A 68 -6.03 -13.44 -9.14
CA ARG A 68 -7.14 -14.33 -8.79
C ARG A 68 -7.29 -15.49 -9.77
N LEU A 69 -7.04 -15.24 -11.07
CA LEU A 69 -7.18 -16.22 -12.15
C LEU A 69 -5.97 -17.16 -12.26
N ILE A 70 -4.78 -16.70 -11.89
CA ILE A 70 -3.60 -17.56 -11.85
C ILE A 70 -3.80 -18.63 -10.77
N PRO A 71 -3.70 -19.93 -11.12
CA PRO A 71 -3.92 -21.00 -10.15
C PRO A 71 -3.12 -20.77 -8.90
N PRO A 72 -3.73 -20.98 -7.73
CA PRO A 72 -3.04 -20.76 -6.47
C PRO A 72 -1.93 -21.78 -6.31
N ALA A 73 -0.71 -21.30 -6.24
CA ALA A 73 0.25 -22.01 -5.42
C ALA A 73 -0.35 -22.14 -4.00
N PRO A 74 -0.07 -23.23 -3.26
CA PRO A 74 -0.65 -23.44 -1.93
C PRO A 74 -0.48 -22.19 -1.08
N ASP A 75 -1.57 -21.72 -0.49
CA ASP A 75 -1.49 -20.60 0.45
C ASP A 75 -0.43 -20.91 1.50
N PRO A 76 0.45 -19.97 1.81
CA PRO A 76 1.33 -20.12 2.95
C PRO A 76 0.44 -20.42 4.16
N ARG A 77 0.49 -21.64 4.66
CA ARG A 77 -0.26 -22.00 5.86
C ARG A 77 0.26 -21.13 6.99
N TRP A 78 -0.57 -20.25 7.49
CA TRP A 78 -0.32 -19.59 8.74
C TRP A 78 -0.41 -20.65 9.83
N SER A 79 0.74 -21.23 10.17
CA SER A 79 0.80 -22.09 11.35
C SER A 79 0.46 -21.22 12.57
N ASP A 80 -0.57 -21.62 13.33
CA ASP A 80 -0.78 -21.03 14.65
C ASP A 80 0.56 -20.90 15.39
N PRO A 81 0.79 -19.80 16.03
CA PRO A 81 -0.12 -18.96 16.76
C PRO A 81 -0.39 -17.60 16.13
N VAL A 82 -1.53 -17.00 16.47
CA VAL A 82 -1.96 -15.66 16.06
C VAL A 82 -1.00 -14.58 16.56
N ALA A 83 -0.75 -13.58 15.73
CA ALA A 83 0.08 -12.44 16.11
C ALA A 83 -0.48 -11.77 17.38
N PRO A 84 0.37 -11.47 18.37
CA PRO A 84 -0.10 -10.85 19.60
C PRO A 84 -0.55 -9.41 19.35
N TYR A 85 -1.65 -8.99 19.99
CA TYR A 85 -2.15 -7.61 19.93
C TYR A 85 -1.09 -6.58 20.33
N ARG A 86 -0.20 -6.93 21.26
CA ARG A 86 0.93 -6.08 21.66
C ARG A 86 1.91 -5.72 20.52
N GLU A 87 1.87 -6.46 19.40
CA GLU A 87 2.62 -6.11 18.19
C GLU A 87 1.71 -5.46 17.15
N ALA A 88 0.49 -5.95 16.97
CA ALA A 88 -0.43 -5.48 15.94
C ALA A 88 -0.97 -4.07 16.22
N VAL A 89 -1.35 -3.80 17.48
CA VAL A 89 -1.97 -2.52 17.87
C VAL A 89 -0.96 -1.35 17.82
N PRO A 90 0.26 -1.43 18.37
CA PRO A 90 1.22 -0.33 18.24
C PRO A 90 1.58 0.01 16.80
N LEU A 91 1.66 -0.99 15.91
CA LEU A 91 1.90 -0.72 14.49
C LEU A 91 0.72 0.02 13.86
N LEU A 92 -0.51 -0.37 14.17
CA LEU A 92 -1.69 0.34 13.67
C LEU A 92 -1.73 1.78 14.19
N LEU A 93 -1.50 1.97 15.48
CA LEU A 93 -1.45 3.30 16.09
C LEU A 93 -0.33 4.18 15.50
N ALA A 94 0.83 3.60 15.17
CA ALA A 94 1.90 4.33 14.50
C ALA A 94 1.49 4.81 13.10
N GLY A 95 0.82 3.96 12.31
CA GLY A 95 0.29 4.35 11.00
C GLY A 95 -0.80 5.43 11.09
N ILE A 96 -1.71 5.31 12.06
CA ILE A 96 -2.75 6.32 12.31
C ILE A 96 -2.13 7.62 12.80
N ALA A 97 -1.17 7.56 13.74
CA ALA A 97 -0.46 8.75 14.26
C ALA A 97 0.29 9.47 13.13
N PHE A 98 0.94 8.71 12.21
CA PHE A 98 1.59 9.30 11.06
C PHE A 98 0.59 10.07 10.19
N ALA A 99 -0.57 9.47 9.88
CA ALA A 99 -1.62 10.12 9.10
C ALA A 99 -2.22 11.35 9.79
N ALA A 100 -2.36 11.33 11.12
CA ALA A 100 -2.97 12.43 11.88
C ALA A 100 -2.00 13.59 12.12
N VAL A 101 -0.70 13.31 12.35
CA VAL A 101 0.30 14.33 12.71
C VAL A 101 0.90 14.98 11.48
N MET A 102 1.03 14.25 10.36
CA MET A 102 1.65 14.75 9.14
C MET A 102 1.06 16.09 8.63
N PRO A 103 -0.28 16.27 8.57
CA PRO A 103 -0.87 17.54 8.13
C PRO A 103 -0.52 18.74 9.01
N LEU A 104 -0.06 18.51 10.24
CA LEU A 104 0.25 19.57 11.21
C LEU A 104 1.70 20.06 11.13
N LEU A 105 2.59 19.29 10.48
CA LEU A 105 4.04 19.55 10.54
C LEU A 105 4.60 20.31 9.33
N GLY A 106 3.91 20.30 8.20
CA GLY A 106 4.31 20.99 6.96
C GLY A 106 5.69 20.59 6.41
N GLY A 107 5.72 19.85 5.32
CA GLY A 107 6.90 19.62 4.50
C GLY A 107 8.13 18.95 5.12
N GLU A 108 9.25 19.01 4.38
CA GLU A 108 10.55 18.52 4.79
C GLU A 108 11.28 19.51 5.72
N PRO A 109 12.13 19.05 6.66
CA PRO A 109 12.52 17.66 6.92
C PRO A 109 11.57 16.91 7.89
N ALA A 110 10.53 17.59 8.41
CA ALA A 110 9.64 17.03 9.42
C ALA A 110 8.92 15.77 8.94
N TYR A 111 8.53 15.72 7.66
CA TYR A 111 7.93 14.55 7.00
C TYR A 111 8.82 13.32 7.13
N THR A 112 10.08 13.41 6.68
CA THR A 112 11.03 12.30 6.72
C THR A 112 11.35 11.87 8.16
N VAL A 113 11.55 12.81 9.08
CA VAL A 113 11.82 12.51 10.50
C VAL A 113 10.63 11.79 11.14
N LEU A 114 9.41 12.29 10.96
CA LEU A 114 8.20 11.66 11.48
C LEU A 114 8.00 10.25 10.92
N LYS A 115 8.23 10.09 9.61
CA LYS A 115 8.13 8.80 8.92
C LYS A 115 9.12 7.79 9.48
N LEU A 116 10.38 8.17 9.64
CA LEU A 116 11.40 7.30 10.24
C LEU A 116 11.07 6.98 11.71
N ALA A 117 10.64 7.96 12.50
CA ALA A 117 10.28 7.74 13.89
C ALA A 117 9.11 6.77 14.05
N LEU A 118 8.03 6.95 13.30
CA LEU A 118 6.81 6.15 13.47
C LEU A 118 6.83 4.84 12.67
N LEU A 119 7.30 4.85 11.41
CA LEU A 119 7.24 3.66 10.56
C LEU A 119 8.47 2.75 10.68
N LEU A 120 9.57 3.23 11.28
CA LEU A 120 10.75 2.42 11.58
C LEU A 120 11.02 2.33 13.08
N GLY A 121 11.06 3.46 13.80
CA GLY A 121 11.40 3.52 15.22
C GLY A 121 10.41 2.75 16.08
N VAL A 122 9.10 2.98 15.93
CA VAL A 122 8.07 2.24 16.71
C VAL A 122 8.14 0.74 16.46
N PRO A 123 8.18 0.23 15.20
CA PRO A 123 8.37 -1.19 14.95
C PRO A 123 9.66 -1.76 15.58
N LEU A 124 10.76 -1.03 15.50
CA LEU A 124 12.02 -1.46 16.10
C LEU A 124 11.86 -1.68 17.62
N VAL A 125 11.27 -0.73 18.33
CA VAL A 125 11.00 -0.84 19.77
C VAL A 125 10.07 -2.02 20.06
N VAL A 126 8.97 -2.15 19.31
CA VAL A 126 7.99 -3.26 19.47
C VAL A 126 8.67 -4.60 19.31
N PHE A 127 9.50 -4.77 18.26
CA PHE A 127 10.16 -6.06 18.00
C PHE A 127 11.32 -6.34 18.96
N LEU A 128 12.06 -5.35 19.40
CA LEU A 128 13.08 -5.51 20.45
C LEU A 128 12.43 -5.92 21.78
N ALA A 129 11.32 -5.30 22.15
CA ALA A 129 10.57 -5.70 23.33
C ALA A 129 9.98 -7.14 23.20
N ALA A 130 9.54 -7.52 22.01
CA ALA A 130 9.04 -8.86 21.73
C ALA A 130 10.14 -9.93 21.79
N ARG A 131 11.40 -9.62 21.44
CA ARG A 131 12.54 -10.56 21.48
C ARG A 131 12.86 -11.05 22.89
N ARG A 132 12.56 -10.24 23.92
CA ARG A 132 12.79 -10.59 25.35
C ARG A 132 11.81 -11.65 25.88
N ARG A 133 10.82 -12.07 25.07
CA ARG A 133 9.84 -13.10 25.39
C ARG A 133 9.89 -14.20 24.33
N PRO A 134 9.71 -15.49 24.67
CA PRO A 134 9.75 -16.56 23.69
C PRO A 134 8.75 -16.26 22.57
N PRO A 135 9.19 -16.31 21.30
CA PRO A 135 8.35 -15.97 20.16
C PRO A 135 7.25 -17.01 20.03
N ARG A 136 6.01 -16.62 20.35
CA ARG A 136 4.83 -17.44 20.14
C ARG A 136 4.27 -17.33 18.72
N TRP A 137 4.77 -16.36 17.94
CA TRP A 137 4.31 -16.12 16.58
C TRP A 137 5.48 -15.77 15.66
N ARG A 138 5.54 -16.45 14.53
CA ARG A 138 6.45 -16.11 13.42
C ARG A 138 5.66 -16.26 12.13
N PRO A 139 5.74 -15.31 11.19
CA PRO A 139 5.21 -15.54 9.86
C PRO A 139 5.91 -16.77 9.28
N GLY A 140 5.11 -17.63 8.64
CA GLY A 140 5.66 -18.78 7.93
C GLY A 140 6.68 -18.35 6.88
N PRO A 141 7.67 -19.20 6.53
CA PRO A 141 8.61 -18.90 5.46
C PRO A 141 7.85 -18.66 4.16
N ALA A 142 8.35 -17.70 3.35
CA ALA A 142 7.80 -17.50 2.02
C ALA A 142 7.99 -18.79 1.20
N PRO A 143 6.96 -19.26 0.47
CA PRO A 143 7.08 -20.45 -0.36
C PRO A 143 8.27 -20.32 -1.33
N ALA A 144 9.03 -21.41 -1.49
CA ALA A 144 10.26 -21.41 -2.28
C ALA A 144 10.03 -21.79 -3.75
N ASP A 145 8.82 -22.25 -4.11
CA ASP A 145 8.51 -22.71 -5.46
C ASP A 145 8.53 -21.59 -6.52
N ALA A 146 8.71 -21.97 -7.78
CA ALA A 146 8.79 -21.04 -8.90
C ALA A 146 7.49 -20.23 -9.10
N ALA A 147 6.31 -20.84 -8.81
CA ALA A 147 5.02 -20.19 -8.93
C ALA A 147 4.86 -19.02 -7.96
N HIS A 148 5.34 -19.17 -6.70
CA HIS A 148 5.35 -18.07 -5.75
C HIS A 148 6.45 -17.04 -6.04
N ARG A 149 7.57 -17.49 -6.63
CA ARG A 149 8.70 -16.63 -6.94
C ARG A 149 8.40 -15.71 -8.12
N TRP A 150 7.84 -16.25 -9.20
CA TRP A 150 7.65 -15.56 -10.47
C TRP A 150 6.19 -15.29 -10.82
N GLY A 151 5.23 -15.93 -10.13
CA GLY A 151 3.80 -15.71 -10.34
C GLY A 151 3.35 -14.24 -10.32
N PRO A 152 3.94 -13.35 -9.50
CA PRO A 152 3.58 -11.94 -9.52
C PRO A 152 4.10 -11.18 -10.75
N ALA A 153 5.00 -11.74 -11.56
CA ALA A 153 5.60 -11.04 -12.70
C ALA A 153 4.55 -10.61 -13.74
N LEU A 154 3.61 -11.48 -14.09
CA LEU A 154 2.57 -11.16 -15.06
C LEU A 154 1.61 -10.06 -14.55
N PRO A 155 1.01 -10.14 -13.35
CA PRO A 155 0.19 -9.05 -12.84
C PRO A 155 0.92 -7.71 -12.73
N VAL A 156 2.20 -7.73 -12.33
CA VAL A 156 3.04 -6.52 -12.25
C VAL A 156 3.30 -5.96 -13.64
N ALA A 157 3.67 -6.81 -14.62
CA ALA A 157 3.90 -6.37 -15.99
C ALA A 157 2.63 -5.76 -16.61
N VAL A 158 1.47 -6.39 -16.45
CA VAL A 158 0.19 -5.87 -16.94
C VAL A 158 -0.14 -4.53 -16.27
N TRP A 159 0.06 -4.42 -14.96
CA TRP A 159 -0.14 -3.16 -14.26
C TRP A 159 0.79 -2.05 -14.80
N LEU A 160 2.08 -2.34 -15.02
CA LEU A 160 3.05 -1.39 -15.59
C LEU A 160 2.63 -0.94 -17.00
N VAL A 161 2.31 -1.90 -17.88
CA VAL A 161 1.89 -1.59 -19.25
C VAL A 161 0.64 -0.70 -19.26
N LEU A 162 -0.39 -1.08 -18.49
CA LEU A 162 -1.63 -0.29 -18.43
C LEU A 162 -1.40 1.10 -17.82
N SER A 163 -0.52 1.23 -16.83
CA SER A 163 -0.27 2.49 -16.13
C SER A 163 0.65 3.46 -16.87
N TYR A 164 1.47 2.97 -17.83
CA TYR A 164 2.52 3.81 -18.44
C TYR A 164 2.63 3.71 -19.97
N ALA A 165 1.99 2.73 -20.62
CA ALA A 165 2.11 2.49 -22.06
C ALA A 165 0.76 2.40 -22.80
N THR A 166 -0.32 2.94 -22.21
CA THR A 166 -1.67 2.96 -22.80
C THR A 166 -2.29 4.34 -22.66
N PRO A 167 -3.49 4.59 -23.22
CA PRO A 167 -4.22 5.84 -22.98
C PRO A 167 -4.61 6.09 -21.51
N LEU A 168 -4.42 5.12 -20.62
CA LEU A 168 -4.62 5.26 -19.17
C LEU A 168 -3.36 5.79 -18.47
N ALA A 169 -2.27 5.98 -19.19
CA ALA A 169 -0.97 6.34 -18.63
C ALA A 169 -1.03 7.69 -17.88
N VAL A 170 -0.28 7.74 -16.79
CA VAL A 170 -0.02 9.03 -16.12
C VAL A 170 0.92 9.86 -17.00
N PRO A 171 0.75 11.19 -17.02
CA PRO A 171 1.64 12.08 -17.74
C PRO A 171 3.08 11.94 -17.26
N ALA A 172 4.02 12.08 -18.20
CA ALA A 172 5.43 12.21 -17.88
C ALA A 172 5.70 13.56 -17.20
N SER A 173 6.70 13.59 -16.31
CA SER A 173 7.14 14.81 -15.62
C SER A 173 8.49 15.26 -16.20
N ASP A 174 8.64 16.51 -16.52
CA ASP A 174 9.89 17.12 -16.99
C ASP A 174 10.84 17.52 -15.85
N TRP A 175 10.43 17.34 -14.60
CA TRP A 175 11.23 17.68 -13.43
C TRP A 175 12.67 17.12 -13.50
N GLY A 176 12.84 15.90 -13.98
CA GLY A 176 14.16 15.27 -14.11
C GLY A 176 15.13 16.03 -15.03
N ARG A 177 14.59 16.83 -15.98
CA ARG A 177 15.41 17.69 -16.86
C ARG A 177 15.82 19.01 -16.20
N THR A 178 15.20 19.38 -15.08
CA THR A 178 15.44 20.66 -14.38
C THR A 178 16.49 20.55 -13.30
N VAL A 179 16.94 19.34 -12.98
CA VAL A 179 17.91 19.05 -11.91
C VAL A 179 19.18 18.42 -12.47
N THR A 180 20.26 18.46 -11.70
CA THR A 180 21.50 17.78 -12.11
C THR A 180 21.34 16.25 -12.05
N PRO A 181 22.14 15.47 -12.83
CA PRO A 181 22.10 14.01 -12.76
C PRO A 181 22.34 13.46 -11.35
N VAL A 182 23.19 14.11 -10.57
CA VAL A 182 23.48 13.70 -9.19
C VAL A 182 22.24 13.91 -8.29
N GLU A 183 21.60 15.07 -8.36
CA GLU A 183 20.36 15.35 -7.63
C GLU A 183 19.26 14.39 -8.02
N LEU A 184 19.09 14.10 -9.30
CA LEU A 184 18.12 13.12 -9.79
C LEU A 184 18.36 11.74 -9.17
N ILE A 185 19.58 11.22 -9.25
CA ILE A 185 19.94 9.90 -8.71
C ILE A 185 19.71 9.87 -7.19
N VAL A 186 20.16 10.89 -6.47
CA VAL A 186 20.00 10.95 -5.01
C VAL A 186 18.51 10.98 -4.65
N THR A 187 17.70 11.81 -5.33
CA THR A 187 16.26 11.90 -5.08
C THR A 187 15.55 10.57 -5.35
N LEU A 188 15.86 9.91 -6.46
CA LEU A 188 15.28 8.59 -6.78
C LEU A 188 15.69 7.53 -5.76
N LEU A 189 16.93 7.52 -5.27
CA LEU A 189 17.38 6.59 -4.25
C LEU A 189 16.71 6.85 -2.89
N VAL A 190 16.56 8.12 -2.50
CA VAL A 190 15.84 8.51 -1.27
C VAL A 190 14.36 8.15 -1.39
N ALA A 191 13.72 8.51 -2.49
CA ALA A 191 12.31 8.17 -2.73
C ALA A 191 12.10 6.65 -2.75
N PHE A 192 12.99 5.87 -3.36
CA PHE A 192 12.90 4.42 -3.31
C PHE A 192 13.05 3.88 -1.89
N SER A 193 14.05 4.36 -1.13
CA SER A 193 14.37 3.83 0.20
C SER A 193 13.34 4.23 1.25
N VAL A 194 12.93 5.51 1.28
CA VAL A 194 12.07 6.08 2.32
C VAL A 194 10.59 5.95 1.96
N ASN A 195 10.23 6.11 0.67
CA ASN A 195 8.83 6.03 0.27
C ASN A 195 8.45 4.60 -0.16
N ALA A 196 9.17 3.98 -1.11
CA ALA A 196 8.76 2.64 -1.53
C ALA A 196 9.15 1.55 -0.52
N LEU A 197 10.44 1.40 -0.18
CA LEU A 197 10.90 0.28 0.65
C LEU A 197 10.37 0.35 2.09
N LEU A 198 10.54 1.48 2.78
CA LEU A 198 10.10 1.60 4.17
C LEU A 198 8.58 1.44 4.30
N GLU A 199 7.81 2.05 3.39
CA GLU A 199 6.35 1.95 3.44
C GLU A 199 5.87 0.51 3.17
N GLU A 200 6.41 -0.19 2.16
CA GLU A 200 6.01 -1.56 1.91
C GLU A 200 6.42 -2.51 3.03
N VAL A 201 7.58 -2.28 3.65
CA VAL A 201 7.99 -3.04 4.84
C VAL A 201 7.02 -2.77 6.01
N PHE A 202 6.67 -1.51 6.26
CA PHE A 202 5.78 -1.17 7.36
C PHE A 202 4.35 -1.65 7.10
N TYR A 203 3.71 -1.18 6.00
CA TYR A 203 2.28 -1.41 5.77
C TYR A 203 1.97 -2.85 5.35
N ARG A 204 2.83 -3.51 4.55
CA ARG A 204 2.56 -4.87 4.04
C ARG A 204 3.19 -5.94 4.92
N ARG A 205 4.53 -5.86 5.10
CA ARG A 205 5.24 -6.92 5.80
C ARG A 205 4.96 -6.94 7.30
N TRP A 206 4.84 -5.76 7.95
CA TRP A 206 4.66 -5.70 9.40
C TRP A 206 3.21 -5.54 9.80
N LEU A 207 2.53 -4.49 9.39
CA LEU A 207 1.15 -4.17 9.78
C LEU A 207 0.15 -5.20 9.23
N GLN A 208 0.04 -5.29 7.91
CA GLN A 208 -0.94 -6.15 7.24
C GLN A 208 -0.78 -7.61 7.66
N THR A 209 0.46 -8.12 7.70
CA THR A 209 0.73 -9.52 8.07
C THR A 209 0.18 -9.88 9.45
N ARG A 210 0.29 -8.99 10.43
CA ARG A 210 -0.26 -9.22 11.78
C ARG A 210 -1.78 -9.17 11.81
N TRP A 211 -2.35 -8.21 11.14
CA TRP A 211 -3.79 -8.07 11.07
C TRP A 211 -4.46 -9.16 10.22
N GLU A 212 -3.77 -9.74 9.24
CA GLU A 212 -4.29 -10.92 8.52
C GLU A 212 -4.53 -12.11 9.46
N SER A 213 -3.66 -12.36 10.41
CA SER A 213 -3.84 -13.43 11.39
C SER A 213 -5.00 -13.17 12.37
N LEU A 214 -5.34 -11.90 12.60
CA LEU A 214 -6.41 -11.49 13.51
C LEU A 214 -7.77 -11.39 12.82
N LEU A 215 -7.83 -10.74 11.66
CA LEU A 215 -9.08 -10.39 10.97
C LEU A 215 -9.35 -11.22 9.71
N GLY A 216 -8.33 -11.93 9.21
CA GLY A 216 -8.36 -12.57 7.90
C GLY A 216 -7.77 -11.69 6.79
N ARG A 217 -7.57 -12.28 5.62
CA ARG A 217 -6.86 -11.69 4.47
C ARG A 217 -7.44 -10.35 4.04
N TRP A 218 -8.64 -10.35 3.51
CA TRP A 218 -9.24 -9.17 2.91
C TRP A 218 -9.47 -8.01 3.88
N PRO A 219 -9.98 -8.25 5.11
CA PRO A 219 -10.09 -7.17 6.09
C PRO A 219 -8.76 -6.50 6.41
N ALA A 220 -7.68 -7.27 6.53
CA ALA A 220 -6.36 -6.72 6.82
C ALA A 220 -5.76 -5.96 5.63
N ILE A 221 -6.00 -6.43 4.39
CA ILE A 221 -5.64 -5.71 3.18
C ILE A 221 -6.34 -4.35 3.15
N VAL A 222 -7.66 -4.33 3.34
CA VAL A 222 -8.44 -3.08 3.35
C VAL A 222 -7.95 -2.15 4.46
N LEU A 223 -7.79 -2.64 5.69
CA LEU A 223 -7.30 -1.84 6.82
C LEU A 223 -5.95 -1.19 6.52
N ALA A 224 -4.97 -1.98 6.09
CA ALA A 224 -3.63 -1.48 5.80
C ALA A 224 -3.62 -0.50 4.62
N SER A 225 -4.46 -0.73 3.60
CA SER A 225 -4.58 0.13 2.42
C SER A 225 -5.19 1.49 2.77
N LEU A 226 -6.22 1.52 3.62
CA LEU A 226 -6.85 2.77 4.05
C LEU A 226 -5.92 3.59 4.96
N VAL A 227 -5.26 2.94 5.93
CA VAL A 227 -4.29 3.63 6.79
C VAL A 227 -3.13 4.19 5.96
N TRP A 228 -2.68 3.45 4.93
CA TRP A 228 -1.67 3.95 3.99
C TRP A 228 -2.19 5.09 3.12
N ALA A 229 -3.44 5.06 2.68
CA ALA A 229 -4.01 6.09 1.80
C ALA A 229 -4.19 7.43 2.52
N VAL A 230 -4.71 7.43 3.75
CA VAL A 230 -5.18 8.64 4.44
C VAL A 230 -4.07 9.69 4.64
N TRP A 231 -2.84 9.29 4.94
CA TRP A 231 -1.76 10.25 5.16
C TRP A 231 -1.38 11.04 3.89
N HIS A 232 -1.70 10.53 2.69
CA HIS A 232 -1.43 11.23 1.43
C HIS A 232 -2.21 12.54 1.29
N VAL A 233 -3.28 12.73 2.08
CA VAL A 233 -3.96 14.03 2.16
C VAL A 233 -2.98 15.15 2.50
N ALA A 234 -2.00 14.89 3.35
CA ALA A 234 -1.01 15.89 3.76
C ALA A 234 -0.11 16.38 2.62
N ILE A 235 0.16 15.55 1.61
CA ILE A 235 1.08 15.85 0.51
C ILE A 235 0.38 16.06 -0.84
N GLN A 236 -0.87 15.62 -0.97
CA GLN A 236 -1.64 15.72 -2.22
C GLN A 236 -2.95 16.51 -2.06
N GLY A 237 -3.24 17.02 -0.87
CA GLY A 237 -4.44 17.80 -0.60
C GLY A 237 -4.44 19.14 -1.35
N SER A 238 -5.63 19.58 -1.74
CA SER A 238 -5.91 20.86 -2.40
C SER A 238 -6.46 21.93 -1.44
N GLY A 239 -6.52 21.63 -0.14
CA GLY A 239 -7.13 22.48 0.89
C GLY A 239 -8.65 22.28 1.02
N ARG A 240 -9.21 21.24 0.39
CA ARG A 240 -10.63 20.84 0.50
C ARG A 240 -10.73 19.47 1.21
N PRO A 241 -10.70 19.41 2.55
CA PRO A 241 -10.45 18.17 3.30
C PRO A 241 -11.33 16.98 2.91
N GLY A 242 -12.64 17.21 2.65
CA GLY A 242 -13.55 16.13 2.25
C GLY A 242 -13.27 15.57 0.86
N ILE A 243 -12.97 16.43 -0.11
CA ILE A 243 -12.60 16.03 -1.48
C ILE A 243 -11.21 15.40 -1.48
N ASP A 244 -10.27 15.97 -0.74
CA ASP A 244 -8.89 15.48 -0.65
C ASP A 244 -8.86 14.08 -0.03
N LEU A 245 -9.63 13.87 1.06
CA LEU A 245 -9.77 12.53 1.66
C LEU A 245 -10.40 11.54 0.68
N ALA A 246 -11.47 11.94 -0.01
CA ALA A 246 -12.10 11.08 -1.02
C ALA A 246 -11.11 10.73 -2.15
N ALA A 247 -10.35 11.70 -2.64
CA ALA A 247 -9.39 11.50 -3.71
C ALA A 247 -8.28 10.51 -3.33
N VAL A 248 -7.69 10.64 -2.13
CA VAL A 248 -6.64 9.69 -1.69
C VAL A 248 -7.19 8.30 -1.40
N LEU A 249 -8.42 8.18 -0.89
CA LEU A 249 -9.06 6.88 -0.65
C LEU A 249 -9.31 6.14 -1.96
N VAL A 250 -9.77 6.81 -3.02
CA VAL A 250 -10.02 6.17 -4.32
C VAL A 250 -8.74 5.95 -5.12
N ASN A 251 -7.71 6.77 -4.97
CA ASN A 251 -6.43 6.60 -5.65
C ASN A 251 -5.53 5.62 -4.88
N HIS A 252 -5.02 6.04 -3.71
CA HIS A 252 -4.07 5.25 -2.92
C HIS A 252 -4.72 4.04 -2.27
N GLY A 253 -5.98 4.14 -1.85
CA GLY A 253 -6.73 2.99 -1.32
C GLY A 253 -6.79 1.85 -2.33
N VAL A 254 -7.15 2.11 -3.59
CA VAL A 254 -7.26 1.06 -4.63
C VAL A 254 -5.89 0.49 -5.01
N ILE A 255 -4.87 1.32 -5.18
CA ILE A 255 -3.49 0.84 -5.39
C ILE A 255 -3.03 0.03 -4.16
N GLY A 256 -3.39 0.47 -2.97
CA GLY A 256 -3.13 -0.22 -1.72
C GLY A 256 -3.74 -1.61 -1.66
N LEU A 257 -4.97 -1.80 -2.17
CA LEU A 257 -5.59 -3.13 -2.30
C LEU A 257 -4.78 -4.05 -3.22
N PHE A 258 -4.29 -3.54 -4.33
CA PHE A 258 -3.44 -4.32 -5.25
C PHE A 258 -2.12 -4.73 -4.59
N LEU A 259 -1.38 -3.78 -4.00
CA LEU A 259 -0.14 -4.06 -3.27
C LEU A 259 -0.38 -5.04 -2.10
N GLY A 260 -1.45 -4.82 -1.33
CA GLY A 260 -1.83 -5.69 -0.23
C GLY A 260 -2.16 -7.11 -0.68
N TYR A 261 -2.82 -7.28 -1.83
CA TYR A 261 -3.14 -8.59 -2.38
C TYR A 261 -1.89 -9.29 -2.95
N LEU A 262 -1.00 -8.57 -3.64
CA LEU A 262 0.32 -9.07 -4.03
C LEU A 262 1.09 -9.63 -2.83
N TRP A 263 1.18 -8.85 -1.75
CA TRP A 263 1.82 -9.29 -0.53
C TRP A 263 1.15 -10.52 0.08
N SER A 264 -0.15 -10.45 0.26
CA SER A 264 -0.91 -11.55 0.86
C SER A 264 -0.76 -12.85 0.08
N ARG A 265 -0.67 -12.76 -1.24
CA ARG A 265 -0.64 -13.91 -2.13
C ARG A 265 0.74 -14.52 -2.27
N TYR A 266 1.78 -13.70 -2.42
CA TYR A 266 3.11 -14.18 -2.81
C TYR A 266 4.17 -14.03 -1.73
N ARG A 267 3.96 -13.21 -0.70
CA ARG A 267 4.93 -12.93 0.39
C ARG A 267 6.32 -12.52 -0.13
N ARG A 268 6.37 -11.86 -1.26
CA ARG A 268 7.60 -11.36 -1.91
C ARG A 268 7.61 -9.84 -1.92
N MET A 269 8.75 -9.26 -1.51
CA MET A 269 8.90 -7.80 -1.50
C MET A 269 9.11 -7.23 -2.91
N TRP A 270 9.81 -7.94 -3.79
CA TRP A 270 10.19 -7.38 -5.09
C TRP A 270 8.99 -6.89 -5.94
N PRO A 271 7.82 -7.57 -6.00
CA PRO A 271 6.69 -7.06 -6.78
C PRO A 271 6.15 -5.73 -6.23
N LEU A 272 6.12 -5.60 -4.90
CA LEU A 272 5.69 -4.38 -4.23
C LEU A 272 6.65 -3.24 -4.55
N LEU A 273 7.96 -3.50 -4.46
CA LEU A 273 9.00 -2.50 -4.71
C LEU A 273 9.03 -2.07 -6.18
N VAL A 274 8.78 -2.98 -7.12
CA VAL A 274 8.65 -2.64 -8.54
C VAL A 274 7.44 -1.75 -8.78
N VAL A 275 6.26 -2.11 -8.25
CA VAL A 275 5.03 -1.31 -8.42
C VAL A 275 5.15 0.04 -7.73
N HIS A 276 5.52 0.06 -6.45
CA HIS A 276 5.61 1.30 -5.68
C HIS A 276 6.76 2.20 -6.16
N GLY A 277 7.91 1.60 -6.48
CA GLY A 277 9.03 2.33 -7.09
C GLY A 277 8.65 2.94 -8.44
N ALA A 278 7.87 2.22 -9.26
CA ALA A 278 7.37 2.75 -10.53
C ALA A 278 6.38 3.92 -10.30
N VAL A 279 5.50 3.85 -9.30
CA VAL A 279 4.61 4.98 -8.94
C VAL A 279 5.42 6.25 -8.66
N ASN A 280 6.54 6.13 -7.96
CA ASN A 280 7.38 7.27 -7.57
C ASN A 280 8.33 7.74 -8.69
N ALA A 281 8.86 6.84 -9.52
CA ALA A 281 9.94 7.14 -10.44
C ALA A 281 9.53 7.24 -11.92
N MET A 282 8.57 6.43 -12.39
CA MET A 282 8.26 6.33 -13.81
C MET A 282 7.81 7.64 -14.46
N PRO A 283 6.98 8.50 -13.83
CA PRO A 283 6.63 9.79 -14.44
C PRO A 283 7.86 10.64 -14.76
N VAL A 284 8.86 10.65 -13.87
CA VAL A 284 10.13 11.39 -14.07
C VAL A 284 10.99 10.72 -15.13
N LEU A 285 11.17 9.38 -15.05
CA LEU A 285 12.01 8.64 -16.00
C LEU A 285 11.48 8.68 -17.43
N LEU A 286 10.17 8.72 -17.64
CA LEU A 286 9.54 8.84 -18.95
C LEU A 286 9.61 10.28 -19.50
N GLY A 287 9.88 11.26 -18.64
CA GLY A 287 10.04 12.68 -19.00
C GLY A 287 11.47 13.07 -19.33
N LEU A 288 12.47 12.19 -19.14
CA LEU A 288 13.87 12.45 -19.50
C LEU A 288 14.07 12.39 -21.01
#